data_0ef5ac8a2c43f4295a33a20590eadcbf
#
_entry.id   0ef5ac8a2c43f4295a33a20590eadcbf
#
_cell.length_a   1.000
_cell.length_b   1.000
_cell.length_c   1.000
_cell.angle_alpha   90.00
_cell.angle_beta   90.00
_cell.angle_gamma   90.00
#
_symmetry.space_group_name_H-M   'P 1'
#
loop_
_entity.id
_entity.type
_entity.pdbx_description
1 polymer ?
#
loop_
_entity_poly.entity_id
_entity_poly.type
_entity_poly.pdbx_seq_one_letter_code
_entity_poly.pdbx_strand_id
1 'polypeptide(L)'
;VVPYLPETNMGNIARHLPQGTQERGREIRTFMPRFGCINERRNQLHEVIRLSGMNLIIDDTDHPLIIKVASIQPARMQVYFIDNEEYFQRKFFLAGRDDVMFSDNDERAIFFCRGVIETVKKLGWAPDVIHCHGWMSALLPFFIRTVYKDDPIFGNSKIVYSVYKDDYEGSLDARMAEKIKFDTLTDEDVAQFEDTTHLGLTKAAIKYADAVIIGDEELTPETAAEATGCDKPLLGFKDEETYLDAYSDFYTELLAEDSVLAD
;
A
#
# COMPACT_ATOMS: atom_id res chain seq x y z
N VAL A 1 6.51 6.91 -5.50
CA VAL A 1 6.59 8.34 -5.13
C VAL A 1 7.74 9.00 -5.88
N VAL A 2 7.45 10.07 -6.62
CA VAL A 2 8.46 10.94 -7.22
C VAL A 2 9.08 11.81 -6.11
N PRO A 3 10.39 12.06 -6.04
CA PRO A 3 11.42 11.77 -7.07
C PRO A 3 12.16 10.43 -6.88
N TYR A 4 11.74 9.57 -5.99
CA TYR A 4 12.49 8.36 -5.63
C TYR A 4 12.46 7.29 -6.73
N LEU A 5 11.35 7.20 -7.46
CA LEU A 5 11.11 6.28 -8.56
C LEU A 5 10.83 7.04 -9.86
N PRO A 6 10.94 6.38 -11.03
CA PRO A 6 10.54 6.96 -12.30
C PRO A 6 9.12 7.51 -12.25
N GLU A 7 8.87 8.53 -13.06
CA GLU A 7 7.60 9.21 -13.10
C GLU A 7 6.50 8.30 -13.68
N THR A 8 5.43 8.16 -12.92
CA THR A 8 4.20 7.48 -13.28
C THR A 8 3.03 8.27 -12.70
N ASN A 9 1.81 8.06 -13.18
CA ASN A 9 0.63 8.71 -12.62
C ASN A 9 0.49 8.39 -11.12
N MET A 10 0.59 7.11 -10.73
CA MET A 10 0.60 6.71 -9.32
C MET A 10 1.73 7.40 -8.53
N GLY A 11 2.92 7.51 -9.12
CA GLY A 11 4.06 8.17 -8.51
C GLY A 11 3.82 9.67 -8.26
N ASN A 12 3.18 10.35 -9.19
CA ASN A 12 2.80 11.76 -9.09
C ASN A 12 1.70 11.97 -8.05
N ILE A 13 0.64 11.16 -8.07
CA ILE A 13 -0.40 11.19 -7.05
C ILE A 13 0.21 10.96 -5.67
N ALA A 14 1.02 9.92 -5.49
CA ALA A 14 1.67 9.63 -4.22
C ALA A 14 2.66 10.72 -3.76
N ARG A 15 3.13 11.59 -4.66
CA ARG A 15 3.96 12.75 -4.34
C ARG A 15 3.13 13.95 -3.90
N HIS A 16 2.04 14.25 -4.58
CA HIS A 16 1.29 15.50 -4.38
C HIS A 16 0.08 15.36 -3.47
N LEU A 17 -0.58 14.21 -3.45
CA LEU A 17 -1.74 13.96 -2.59
C LEU A 17 -1.43 14.12 -1.09
N PRO A 18 -0.31 13.59 -0.54
CA PRO A 18 0.03 13.80 0.87
C PRO A 18 0.24 15.27 1.21
N GLN A 19 0.91 16.00 0.35
CA GLN A 19 1.12 17.44 0.54
C GLN A 19 -0.21 18.20 0.51
N GLY A 20 -1.04 17.97 -0.50
CA GLY A 20 -2.34 18.62 -0.61
C GLY A 20 -3.29 18.27 0.55
N THR A 21 -3.19 17.05 1.08
CA THR A 21 -3.93 16.61 2.26
C THR A 21 -3.45 17.34 3.53
N GLN A 22 -2.14 17.52 3.69
CA GLN A 22 -1.55 18.26 4.79
C GLN A 22 -1.90 19.76 4.74
N GLU A 23 -1.89 20.36 3.54
CA GLU A 23 -2.29 21.76 3.33
C GLU A 23 -3.76 22.01 3.69
N ARG A 24 -4.60 20.97 3.65
CA ARG A 24 -6.00 21.00 4.10
C ARG A 24 -6.16 20.69 5.60
N GLY A 25 -5.06 20.73 6.38
CA GLY A 25 -5.06 20.62 7.83
C GLY A 25 -5.15 19.21 8.38
N ARG A 26 -4.90 18.19 7.58
CA ARG A 26 -4.89 16.77 8.01
C ARG A 26 -3.46 16.29 8.29
N GLU A 27 -3.31 15.46 9.31
CA GLU A 27 -2.05 14.79 9.58
C GLU A 27 -1.88 13.59 8.64
N ILE A 28 -0.67 13.40 8.13
CA ILE A 28 -0.41 12.35 7.13
C ILE A 28 0.91 11.62 7.40
N ARG A 29 0.94 10.34 7.05
CA ARG A 29 2.13 9.50 6.98
C ARG A 29 2.15 8.79 5.63
N THR A 30 3.27 8.84 4.95
CA THR A 30 3.45 8.22 3.63
C THR A 30 4.47 7.10 3.72
N PHE A 31 4.15 5.95 3.16
CA PHE A 31 4.99 4.75 3.18
C PHE A 31 5.26 4.26 1.76
N MET A 32 6.46 3.75 1.51
CA MET A 32 6.81 3.05 0.28
C MET A 32 7.90 2.02 0.53
N PRO A 33 8.02 0.98 -0.33
CA PRO A 33 9.17 0.09 -0.27
C PRO A 33 10.46 0.85 -0.61
N ARG A 34 11.55 0.50 0.04
CA ARG A 34 12.88 1.05 -0.27
C ARG A 34 13.50 0.25 -1.42
N PHE A 35 12.98 0.38 -2.62
CA PHE A 35 13.54 -0.29 -3.78
C PHE A 35 15.03 0.05 -3.97
N GLY A 36 15.84 -0.95 -4.30
CA GLY A 36 17.28 -0.81 -4.39
C GLY A 36 17.79 0.12 -5.50
N CYS A 37 16.93 0.51 -6.44
CA CYS A 37 17.20 1.56 -7.42
C CYS A 37 17.19 2.98 -6.82
N ILE A 38 16.64 3.15 -5.60
CA ILE A 38 16.60 4.44 -4.91
C ILE A 38 17.99 4.79 -4.38
N ASN A 39 18.53 5.92 -4.82
CA ASN A 39 19.81 6.40 -4.33
C ASN A 39 19.65 7.05 -2.94
N GLU A 40 20.00 6.31 -1.90
CA GLU A 40 19.84 6.73 -0.50
C GLU A 40 20.63 8.00 -0.17
N ARG A 41 21.87 8.08 -0.68
CA ARG A 41 22.77 9.22 -0.42
C ARG A 41 22.26 10.50 -1.07
N ARG A 42 21.83 10.41 -2.34
CA ARG A 42 21.28 11.56 -3.07
C ARG A 42 19.97 12.07 -2.43
N ASN A 43 19.15 11.15 -1.96
CA ASN A 43 17.83 11.46 -1.40
C ASN A 43 17.84 11.59 0.13
N GLN A 44 19.02 11.52 0.75
CA GLN A 44 19.22 11.71 2.20
C GLN A 44 18.34 10.80 3.06
N LEU A 45 18.25 9.51 2.71
CA LEU A 45 17.56 8.53 3.53
C LEU A 45 18.35 8.28 4.82
N HIS A 46 17.67 8.30 5.95
CA HIS A 46 18.22 8.01 7.27
C HIS A 46 17.46 6.87 7.94
N GLU A 47 18.18 5.94 8.52
CA GLU A 47 17.56 4.88 9.32
C GLU A 47 16.98 5.44 10.63
N VAL A 48 15.78 5.00 10.96
CA VAL A 48 15.12 5.31 12.22
C VAL A 48 15.26 4.11 13.15
N ILE A 49 16.33 4.09 13.94
CA ILE A 49 16.72 2.94 14.78
C ILE A 49 15.58 2.49 15.70
N ARG A 50 14.85 3.42 16.32
CA ARG A 50 13.75 3.11 17.25
C ARG A 50 12.58 2.37 16.58
N LEU A 51 12.42 2.49 15.25
CA LEU A 51 11.37 1.82 14.48
C LEU A 51 11.87 0.53 13.83
N SER A 52 13.19 0.36 13.72
CA SER A 52 13.85 -0.79 13.09
C SER A 52 14.04 -1.97 14.06
N GLY A 53 14.47 -3.10 13.52
CA GLY A 53 14.95 -4.26 14.29
C GLY A 53 13.89 -5.30 14.65
N MET A 54 12.62 -5.11 14.26
CA MET A 54 11.61 -6.16 14.37
C MET A 54 11.84 -7.19 13.26
N ASN A 55 11.74 -8.48 13.58
CA ASN A 55 11.74 -9.54 12.59
C ASN A 55 10.31 -9.84 12.13
N LEU A 56 10.11 -9.89 10.81
CA LEU A 56 8.89 -10.39 10.18
C LEU A 56 9.18 -11.80 9.64
N ILE A 57 8.42 -12.78 10.11
CA ILE A 57 8.55 -14.15 9.61
C ILE A 57 7.70 -14.29 8.35
N ILE A 58 8.31 -14.71 7.25
CA ILE A 58 7.66 -15.02 5.99
C ILE A 58 8.26 -16.34 5.48
N ASP A 59 7.43 -17.31 5.14
CA ASP A 59 7.84 -18.64 4.68
C ASP A 59 8.89 -19.28 5.64
N ASP A 60 8.60 -19.28 6.95
CA ASP A 60 9.44 -19.80 8.04
C ASP A 60 10.85 -19.16 8.14
N THR A 61 11.05 -18.01 7.53
CA THR A 61 12.33 -17.30 7.55
C THR A 61 12.17 -15.92 8.17
N ASP A 62 13.12 -15.53 9.02
CA ASP A 62 13.19 -14.22 9.66
C ASP A 62 13.71 -13.15 8.69
N HIS A 63 12.97 -12.06 8.58
CA HIS A 63 13.34 -10.90 7.78
C HIS A 63 13.35 -9.64 8.64
N PRO A 64 14.53 -9.07 8.94
CA PRO A 64 14.62 -7.84 9.73
C PRO A 64 13.95 -6.67 9.04
N LEU A 65 13.06 -5.98 9.76
CA LEU A 65 12.43 -4.75 9.31
C LEU A 65 13.33 -3.56 9.61
N ILE A 66 13.75 -2.87 8.56
CA ILE A 66 14.52 -1.63 8.65
C ILE A 66 13.62 -0.49 8.15
N ILE A 67 13.54 0.58 8.93
CA ILE A 67 12.76 1.76 8.57
C ILE A 67 13.72 2.91 8.30
N LYS A 68 13.61 3.49 7.11
CA LYS A 68 14.32 4.70 6.72
C LYS A 68 13.34 5.82 6.45
N VAL A 69 13.79 7.05 6.60
CA VAL A 69 12.97 8.25 6.38
C VAL A 69 13.75 9.25 5.52
N ALA A 70 13.06 9.90 4.62
CA ALA A 70 13.54 11.07 3.92
C ALA A 70 12.44 12.13 3.84
N SER A 71 12.85 13.39 3.64
CA SER A 71 11.93 14.51 3.47
C SER A 71 11.98 15.04 2.05
N ILE A 72 10.81 15.24 1.45
CA ILE A 72 10.68 15.89 0.15
C ILE A 72 10.55 17.40 0.37
N GLN A 73 11.50 18.15 -0.18
CA GLN A 73 11.51 19.61 -0.13
C GLN A 73 10.72 20.22 -1.30
N PRO A 74 10.14 21.42 -1.17
CA PRO A 74 10.14 22.30 0.02
C PRO A 74 9.05 21.97 1.05
N ALA A 75 8.12 21.06 0.72
CA ALA A 75 6.95 20.75 1.56
C ALA A 75 7.28 20.09 2.90
N ARG A 76 8.54 19.68 3.13
CA ARG A 76 8.98 18.91 4.30
C ARG A 76 8.15 17.63 4.53
N MET A 77 7.59 17.08 3.47
CA MET A 77 6.80 15.85 3.53
C MET A 77 7.72 14.67 3.82
N GLN A 78 7.47 14.00 4.92
CA GLN A 78 8.23 12.79 5.29
C GLN A 78 7.68 11.56 4.57
N VAL A 79 8.59 10.75 4.05
CA VAL A 79 8.30 9.44 3.48
C VAL A 79 9.05 8.38 4.29
N TYR A 80 8.32 7.38 4.76
CA TYR A 80 8.83 6.20 5.45
C TYR A 80 9.10 5.10 4.43
N PHE A 81 10.30 4.57 4.45
CA PHE A 81 10.73 3.48 3.58
C PHE A 81 10.78 2.18 4.36
N ILE A 82 10.03 1.21 3.91
CA ILE A 82 10.06 -0.17 4.42
C ILE A 82 11.20 -0.88 3.71
N ASP A 83 12.22 -1.30 4.46
CA ASP A 83 13.46 -1.83 3.94
C ASP A 83 13.82 -3.19 4.55
N ASN A 84 14.47 -4.00 3.73
CA ASN A 84 15.10 -5.26 4.11
C ASN A 84 16.20 -5.58 3.09
N GLU A 85 17.33 -6.08 3.55
CA GLU A 85 18.48 -6.32 2.67
C GLU A 85 18.21 -7.36 1.59
N GLU A 86 17.50 -8.43 1.89
CA GLU A 86 17.20 -9.48 0.91
C GLU A 86 16.23 -9.01 -0.16
N TYR A 87 15.14 -8.35 0.25
CA TYR A 87 14.06 -7.99 -0.65
C TYR A 87 14.32 -6.73 -1.47
N PHE A 88 15.06 -5.75 -0.94
CA PHE A 88 15.11 -4.42 -1.51
C PHE A 88 16.51 -3.89 -1.86
N GLN A 89 17.58 -4.66 -1.68
CA GLN A 89 18.92 -4.22 -2.09
C GLN A 89 19.21 -4.31 -3.60
N ARG A 90 18.41 -5.06 -4.35
CA ARG A 90 18.56 -5.20 -5.79
C ARG A 90 18.39 -3.87 -6.49
N LYS A 91 19.26 -3.57 -7.49
CA LYS A 91 19.24 -2.29 -8.20
C LYS A 91 18.05 -2.08 -9.13
N PHE A 92 17.17 -3.06 -9.23
CA PHE A 92 16.01 -3.07 -10.11
C PHE A 92 14.72 -2.97 -9.29
N PHE A 93 13.64 -2.55 -9.96
CA PHE A 93 12.34 -2.34 -9.31
C PHE A 93 11.61 -3.66 -9.06
N LEU A 94 11.00 -4.25 -10.08
CA LEU A 94 10.21 -5.49 -9.98
C LEU A 94 10.77 -6.64 -10.81
N ALA A 95 11.60 -6.34 -11.80
CA ALA A 95 12.16 -7.30 -12.74
C ALA A 95 13.68 -7.09 -12.87
N GLY A 96 14.40 -8.11 -13.32
CA GLY A 96 15.82 -8.07 -13.59
C GLY A 96 16.18 -7.35 -14.90
N ARG A 97 17.44 -7.50 -15.35
CA ARG A 97 17.89 -6.94 -16.64
C ARG A 97 17.27 -7.60 -17.86
N ASP A 98 16.76 -8.79 -17.67
CA ASP A 98 16.09 -9.63 -18.67
C ASP A 98 14.60 -9.39 -18.73
N ASP A 99 14.10 -8.37 -18.03
CA ASP A 99 12.69 -8.04 -17.86
C ASP A 99 11.85 -9.17 -17.22
N VAL A 100 12.53 -10.16 -16.61
CA VAL A 100 11.86 -11.22 -15.87
C VAL A 100 11.56 -10.74 -14.45
N MET A 101 10.31 -10.87 -14.04
CA MET A 101 9.85 -10.53 -12.69
C MET A 101 10.64 -11.34 -11.64
N PHE A 102 10.98 -10.70 -10.54
CA PHE A 102 11.58 -11.41 -9.42
C PHE A 102 10.60 -12.43 -8.84
N SER A 103 11.10 -13.65 -8.61
CA SER A 103 10.29 -14.76 -8.12
C SER A 103 9.74 -14.55 -6.71
N ASP A 104 10.30 -13.61 -5.95
CA ASP A 104 9.92 -13.27 -4.59
C ASP A 104 9.11 -11.94 -4.48
N ASN A 105 8.54 -11.46 -5.58
CA ASN A 105 7.73 -10.25 -5.55
C ASN A 105 6.48 -10.38 -4.68
N ASP A 106 5.95 -11.60 -4.50
CA ASP A 106 4.90 -11.91 -3.53
C ASP A 106 5.36 -11.67 -2.09
N GLU A 107 6.52 -12.19 -1.71
CA GLU A 107 7.11 -11.98 -0.39
C GLU A 107 7.45 -10.50 -0.13
N ARG A 108 7.90 -9.79 -1.16
CA ARG A 108 8.18 -8.34 -1.09
C ARG A 108 6.90 -7.54 -0.80
N ALA A 109 5.77 -7.91 -1.40
CA ALA A 109 4.47 -7.30 -1.12
C ALA A 109 3.97 -7.64 0.29
N ILE A 110 4.11 -8.90 0.73
CA ILE A 110 3.78 -9.34 2.08
C ILE A 110 4.60 -8.56 3.11
N PHE A 111 5.92 -8.50 2.91
CA PHE A 111 6.83 -7.79 3.79
C PHE A 111 6.50 -6.30 3.87
N PHE A 112 6.25 -5.66 2.73
CA PHE A 112 5.88 -4.24 2.69
C PHE A 112 4.60 -3.97 3.50
N CYS A 113 3.52 -4.70 3.25
CA CYS A 113 2.26 -4.48 3.92
C CYS A 113 2.35 -4.72 5.44
N ARG A 114 2.98 -5.80 5.86
CA ARG A 114 3.21 -6.09 7.28
C ARG A 114 4.14 -5.05 7.93
N GLY A 115 5.18 -4.65 7.23
CA GLY A 115 6.12 -3.62 7.68
C GLY A 115 5.44 -2.26 7.90
N VAL A 116 4.53 -1.86 7.04
CA VAL A 116 3.72 -0.64 7.22
C VAL A 116 2.89 -0.74 8.50
N ILE A 117 2.14 -1.83 8.68
CA ILE A 117 1.28 -2.02 9.85
C ILE A 117 2.09 -1.94 11.14
N GLU A 118 3.17 -2.70 11.24
CA GLU A 118 4.02 -2.73 12.44
C GLU A 118 4.69 -1.36 12.70
N THR A 119 5.03 -0.63 11.65
CA THR A 119 5.58 0.74 11.81
C THR A 119 4.53 1.71 12.36
N VAL A 120 3.31 1.67 11.85
CA VAL A 120 2.19 2.50 12.33
C VAL A 120 1.88 2.18 13.79
N LYS A 121 1.89 0.91 14.18
CA LYS A 121 1.72 0.48 15.57
C LYS A 121 2.83 1.03 16.47
N LYS A 122 4.09 0.95 16.06
CA LYS A 122 5.22 1.52 16.81
C LYS A 122 5.16 3.04 16.92
N LEU A 123 4.62 3.73 15.91
CA LEU A 123 4.38 5.17 15.97
C LEU A 123 3.27 5.54 16.96
N GLY A 124 2.41 4.60 17.34
CA GLY A 124 1.27 4.85 18.21
C GLY A 124 0.26 5.83 17.62
N TRP A 125 0.15 5.84 16.29
CA TRP A 125 -0.67 6.76 15.53
C TRP A 125 -1.83 6.02 14.85
N ALA A 126 -3.06 6.33 15.25
CA ALA A 126 -4.27 5.72 14.69
C ALA A 126 -4.78 6.54 13.50
N PRO A 127 -4.68 6.03 12.26
CA PRO A 127 -5.17 6.73 11.09
C PRO A 127 -6.69 6.63 10.97
N ASP A 128 -7.37 7.73 10.63
CA ASP A 128 -8.79 7.72 10.29
C ASP A 128 -9.02 7.10 8.90
N VAL A 129 -8.11 7.37 7.96
CA VAL A 129 -8.14 6.81 6.60
C VAL A 129 -6.79 6.16 6.27
N ILE A 130 -6.84 4.95 5.75
CA ILE A 130 -5.70 4.23 5.19
C ILE A 130 -5.92 4.14 3.68
N HIS A 131 -5.09 4.84 2.91
CA HIS A 131 -5.18 4.83 1.45
C HIS A 131 -4.08 3.97 0.84
N CYS A 132 -4.48 2.88 0.22
CA CYS A 132 -3.61 1.90 -0.43
C CYS A 132 -3.55 2.17 -1.94
N HIS A 133 -2.34 2.21 -2.49
CA HIS A 133 -2.09 2.51 -3.90
C HIS A 133 -1.45 1.33 -4.62
N GLY A 134 -2.19 0.72 -5.54
CA GLY A 134 -1.69 -0.32 -6.42
C GLY A 134 -1.45 -1.69 -5.75
N TRP A 135 -1.03 -2.66 -6.55
CA TRP A 135 -0.98 -4.07 -6.16
C TRP A 135 0.03 -4.39 -5.03
N MET A 136 1.14 -3.65 -4.92
CA MET A 136 2.11 -3.86 -3.82
C MET A 136 1.50 -3.60 -2.44
N SER A 137 0.43 -2.83 -2.35
CA SER A 137 -0.32 -2.56 -1.13
C SER A 137 -1.61 -3.39 -0.99
N ALA A 138 -1.88 -4.29 -1.93
CA ALA A 138 -3.16 -5.02 -2.02
C ALA A 138 -3.47 -5.92 -0.80
N LEU A 139 -2.44 -6.39 -0.09
CA LEU A 139 -2.59 -7.22 1.11
C LEU A 139 -2.92 -6.41 2.37
N LEU A 140 -2.69 -5.11 2.36
CA LEU A 140 -2.85 -4.28 3.55
C LEU A 140 -4.30 -4.24 4.04
N PRO A 141 -5.33 -4.07 3.19
CA PRO A 141 -6.73 -4.16 3.60
C PRO A 141 -7.07 -5.51 4.25
N PHE A 142 -6.60 -6.60 3.66
CA PHE A 142 -6.82 -7.95 4.20
C PHE A 142 -6.23 -8.11 5.60
N PHE A 143 -4.96 -7.78 5.80
CA PHE A 143 -4.34 -7.91 7.12
C PHE A 143 -5.05 -7.08 8.18
N ILE A 144 -5.43 -5.85 7.87
CA ILE A 144 -6.13 -4.98 8.81
C ILE A 144 -7.49 -5.55 9.18
N ARG A 145 -8.24 -6.09 8.22
CA ARG A 145 -9.60 -6.64 8.45
C ARG A 145 -9.62 -8.06 9.00
N THR A 146 -8.48 -8.72 9.09
CA THR A 146 -8.37 -10.08 9.66
C THR A 146 -7.52 -10.08 10.91
N VAL A 147 -6.20 -10.09 10.79
CA VAL A 147 -5.26 -10.20 11.92
C VAL A 147 -5.37 -9.02 12.89
N TYR A 148 -5.55 -7.80 12.35
CA TYR A 148 -5.54 -6.57 13.16
C TYR A 148 -6.93 -5.96 13.36
N LYS A 149 -8.01 -6.72 13.10
CA LYS A 149 -9.39 -6.22 13.19
C LYS A 149 -9.78 -5.67 14.57
N ASP A 150 -9.20 -6.24 15.62
CA ASP A 150 -9.45 -5.87 17.01
C ASP A 150 -8.34 -4.95 17.59
N ASP A 151 -7.35 -4.57 16.77
CA ASP A 151 -6.31 -3.65 17.20
C ASP A 151 -6.85 -2.22 17.25
N PRO A 152 -6.73 -1.54 18.43
CA PRO A 152 -7.33 -0.21 18.63
C PRO A 152 -6.76 0.86 17.69
N ILE A 153 -5.59 0.64 17.09
CA ILE A 153 -5.00 1.55 16.12
C ILE A 153 -5.76 1.55 14.79
N PHE A 154 -6.28 0.39 14.37
CA PHE A 154 -6.90 0.20 13.05
C PHE A 154 -8.42 -0.03 13.09
N GLY A 155 -8.98 -0.28 14.27
CA GLY A 155 -10.37 -0.70 14.43
C GLY A 155 -11.40 0.26 13.79
N ASN A 156 -11.12 1.56 13.82
CA ASN A 156 -12.00 2.59 13.28
C ASN A 156 -11.50 3.20 11.94
N SER A 157 -10.41 2.67 11.38
CA SER A 157 -9.86 3.21 10.13
C SER A 157 -10.73 2.82 8.94
N LYS A 158 -11.02 3.78 8.06
CA LYS A 158 -11.56 3.53 6.72
C LYS A 158 -10.42 3.18 5.77
N ILE A 159 -10.59 2.13 4.98
CA ILE A 159 -9.59 1.67 4.03
C ILE A 159 -10.06 2.02 2.62
N VAL A 160 -9.27 2.82 1.92
CA VAL A 160 -9.46 3.18 0.52
C VAL A 160 -8.42 2.46 -0.33
N TYR A 161 -8.85 1.81 -1.40
CA TYR A 161 -7.96 1.18 -2.35
C TYR A 161 -8.04 1.86 -3.71
N SER A 162 -6.92 2.40 -4.18
CA SER A 162 -6.81 2.96 -5.52
C SER A 162 -6.26 1.93 -6.49
N VAL A 163 -7.01 1.70 -7.56
CA VAL A 163 -6.67 0.80 -8.66
C VAL A 163 -5.94 1.58 -9.75
N TYR A 164 -4.79 1.05 -10.19
CA TYR A 164 -3.96 1.67 -11.22
C TYR A 164 -3.68 0.70 -12.36
N LYS A 165 -3.16 1.23 -13.46
CA LYS A 165 -2.54 0.48 -14.54
C LYS A 165 -1.10 0.11 -14.15
N ASP A 166 -0.98 -0.65 -13.07
CA ASP A 166 0.27 -1.16 -12.51
C ASP A 166 0.37 -2.69 -12.66
N ASP A 167 -0.38 -3.22 -13.61
CA ASP A 167 -0.50 -4.63 -13.89
C ASP A 167 0.84 -5.27 -14.30
N TYR A 168 0.97 -6.53 -13.97
CA TYR A 168 2.05 -7.41 -14.40
C TYR A 168 1.47 -8.60 -15.17
N GLU A 169 2.26 -9.12 -16.10
CA GLU A 169 1.86 -10.31 -16.86
C GLU A 169 2.05 -11.57 -16.03
N GLY A 170 1.11 -12.51 -16.18
CA GLY A 170 1.17 -13.81 -15.52
C GLY A 170 0.77 -13.78 -14.05
N SER A 171 1.50 -14.50 -13.23
CA SER A 171 1.19 -14.71 -11.81
C SER A 171 2.44 -14.58 -10.96
N LEU A 172 2.27 -14.19 -9.70
CA LEU A 172 3.31 -14.29 -8.68
C LEU A 172 3.47 -15.77 -8.24
N ASP A 173 4.31 -16.01 -7.22
CA ASP A 173 4.54 -17.38 -6.72
C ASP A 173 3.22 -18.04 -6.32
N ALA A 174 3.01 -19.28 -6.80
CA ALA A 174 1.81 -20.09 -6.52
C ALA A 174 1.65 -20.39 -5.01
N ARG A 175 2.72 -20.32 -4.23
CA ARG A 175 2.72 -20.51 -2.77
C ARG A 175 2.37 -19.23 -2.00
N MET A 176 1.99 -18.16 -2.68
CA MET A 176 1.72 -16.86 -2.02
C MET A 176 0.69 -16.99 -0.90
N ALA A 177 -0.40 -17.74 -1.11
CA ALA A 177 -1.42 -17.96 -0.08
C ALA A 177 -0.83 -18.60 1.19
N GLU A 178 0.07 -19.57 1.04
CA GLU A 178 0.77 -20.19 2.17
C GLU A 178 1.70 -19.21 2.88
N LYS A 179 2.44 -18.41 2.13
CA LYS A 179 3.39 -17.41 2.67
C LYS A 179 2.71 -16.24 3.38
N ILE A 180 1.46 -15.92 3.04
CA ILE A 180 0.65 -14.89 3.69
C ILE A 180 0.27 -15.29 5.11
N LYS A 181 0.14 -16.59 5.38
CA LYS A 181 -0.30 -17.08 6.69
C LYS A 181 0.68 -16.72 7.81
N PHE A 182 0.16 -16.11 8.83
CA PHE A 182 0.82 -15.92 10.12
C PHE A 182 -0.23 -15.68 11.21
N ASP A 183 0.16 -15.83 12.46
CA ASP A 183 -0.71 -15.66 13.62
C ASP A 183 -1.94 -16.58 13.53
N THR A 184 -3.15 -16.02 13.47
CA THR A 184 -4.42 -16.75 13.51
C THR A 184 -4.99 -17.09 12.13
N LEU A 185 -4.29 -16.73 11.04
CA LEU A 185 -4.78 -16.96 9.68
C LEU A 185 -4.82 -18.45 9.31
N THR A 186 -5.97 -18.87 8.79
CA THR A 186 -6.23 -20.24 8.33
C THR A 186 -6.09 -20.35 6.81
N ASP A 187 -6.12 -21.58 6.28
CA ASP A 187 -6.13 -21.81 4.84
C ASP A 187 -7.38 -21.21 4.16
N GLU A 188 -8.52 -21.21 4.85
CA GLU A 188 -9.76 -20.61 4.35
C GLU A 188 -9.64 -19.09 4.20
N ASP A 189 -8.99 -18.43 5.17
CA ASP A 189 -8.78 -16.97 5.15
C ASP A 189 -7.93 -16.53 3.95
N VAL A 190 -6.95 -17.34 3.55
CA VAL A 190 -5.99 -16.99 2.49
C VAL A 190 -6.32 -17.59 1.12
N ALA A 191 -7.38 -18.40 1.00
CA ALA A 191 -7.74 -19.11 -0.23
C ALA A 191 -7.91 -18.17 -1.45
N GLN A 192 -8.36 -16.93 -1.24
CA GLN A 192 -8.49 -15.92 -2.30
C GLN A 192 -7.15 -15.51 -2.92
N PHE A 193 -6.03 -15.76 -2.25
CA PHE A 193 -4.68 -15.49 -2.74
C PHE A 193 -4.04 -16.69 -3.45
N GLU A 194 -4.79 -17.74 -3.76
CA GLU A 194 -4.41 -18.77 -4.73
C GLU A 194 -4.38 -18.20 -6.15
N ASP A 195 -5.23 -17.23 -6.45
CA ASP A 195 -5.14 -16.40 -7.65
C ASP A 195 -4.14 -15.28 -7.46
N THR A 196 -2.90 -15.52 -7.87
CA THR A 196 -1.77 -14.59 -7.72
C THR A 196 -1.57 -13.67 -8.93
N THR A 197 -2.56 -13.59 -9.82
CA THR A 197 -2.58 -12.60 -10.90
C THR A 197 -2.82 -11.20 -10.34
N HIS A 198 -2.49 -10.18 -11.11
CA HIS A 198 -2.81 -8.80 -10.75
C HIS A 198 -4.31 -8.61 -10.46
N LEU A 199 -5.17 -9.22 -11.28
CA LEU A 199 -6.62 -9.17 -11.07
C LEU A 199 -7.04 -9.87 -9.76
N GLY A 200 -6.45 -11.03 -9.44
CA GLY A 200 -6.70 -11.75 -8.19
C GLY A 200 -6.37 -10.90 -6.97
N LEU A 201 -5.21 -10.25 -6.97
CA LEU A 201 -4.81 -9.33 -5.88
C LEU A 201 -5.72 -8.10 -5.80
N THR A 202 -6.12 -7.55 -6.94
CA THR A 202 -7.05 -6.41 -6.99
C THR A 202 -8.41 -6.78 -6.39
N LYS A 203 -8.96 -7.95 -6.73
CA LYS A 203 -10.20 -8.46 -6.14
C LYS A 203 -10.10 -8.60 -4.64
N ALA A 204 -9.02 -9.18 -4.14
CA ALA A 204 -8.79 -9.33 -2.71
C ALA A 204 -8.70 -7.97 -2.02
N ALA A 205 -7.99 -7.00 -2.57
CA ALA A 205 -7.88 -5.66 -2.02
C ALA A 205 -9.24 -4.95 -1.96
N ILE A 206 -10.00 -4.99 -3.04
CA ILE A 206 -11.35 -4.40 -3.12
C ILE A 206 -12.28 -5.06 -2.10
N LYS A 207 -12.22 -6.38 -1.95
CA LYS A 207 -13.06 -7.12 -0.99
C LYS A 207 -12.94 -6.58 0.45
N TYR A 208 -11.73 -6.26 0.89
CA TYR A 208 -11.44 -5.82 2.25
C TYR A 208 -11.35 -4.30 2.43
N ALA A 209 -11.36 -3.53 1.36
CA ALA A 209 -11.44 -2.07 1.42
C ALA A 209 -12.87 -1.60 1.74
N ASP A 210 -13.01 -0.41 2.27
CA ASP A 210 -14.31 0.25 2.49
C ASP A 210 -14.76 1.06 1.28
N ALA A 211 -13.80 1.54 0.48
CA ALA A 211 -14.06 2.33 -0.72
C ALA A 211 -12.98 2.12 -1.77
N VAL A 212 -13.30 2.43 -3.02
CA VAL A 212 -12.43 2.24 -4.17
C VAL A 212 -12.26 3.56 -4.93
N ILE A 213 -11.06 3.81 -5.43
CA ILE A 213 -10.76 4.92 -6.34
C ILE A 213 -10.17 4.35 -7.63
N ILE A 214 -10.62 4.83 -8.78
CA ILE A 214 -9.98 4.57 -10.06
C ILE A 214 -8.86 5.60 -10.22
N GLY A 215 -7.62 5.15 -10.08
CA GLY A 215 -6.43 6.01 -10.07
C GLY A 215 -5.89 6.35 -11.45
N ASP A 216 -6.15 5.52 -12.47
CA ASP A 216 -5.76 5.74 -13.87
C ASP A 216 -6.96 5.82 -14.80
N GLU A 217 -6.86 6.63 -15.85
CA GLU A 217 -7.92 6.80 -16.85
C GLU A 217 -8.18 5.51 -17.63
N GLU A 218 -7.11 4.79 -17.95
CA GLU A 218 -7.17 3.53 -18.68
C GLU A 218 -6.75 2.36 -17.78
N LEU A 219 -7.70 1.52 -17.42
CA LEU A 219 -7.46 0.23 -16.77
C LEU A 219 -7.67 -0.91 -17.77
N THR A 220 -7.17 -2.11 -17.46
CA THR A 220 -7.58 -3.30 -18.22
C THR A 220 -9.10 -3.49 -18.08
N PRO A 221 -9.80 -4.02 -19.10
CA PRO A 221 -11.25 -4.22 -19.04
C PRO A 221 -11.70 -5.02 -17.81
N GLU A 222 -10.94 -6.04 -17.43
CA GLU A 222 -11.23 -6.91 -16.29
C GLU A 222 -11.08 -6.15 -14.96
N THR A 223 -10.01 -5.36 -14.82
CA THR A 223 -9.75 -4.55 -13.63
C THR A 223 -10.78 -3.43 -13.50
N ALA A 224 -11.14 -2.78 -14.60
CA ALA A 224 -12.20 -1.77 -14.63
C ALA A 224 -13.56 -2.35 -14.24
N ALA A 225 -13.90 -3.54 -14.75
CA ALA A 225 -15.16 -4.22 -14.41
C ALA A 225 -15.22 -4.58 -12.92
N GLU A 226 -14.12 -5.06 -12.33
CA GLU A 226 -14.06 -5.37 -10.91
C GLU A 226 -14.23 -4.11 -10.04
N ALA A 227 -13.54 -3.02 -10.38
CA ALA A 227 -13.62 -1.77 -9.64
C ALA A 227 -15.01 -1.13 -9.72
N THR A 228 -15.64 -1.15 -10.90
CA THR A 228 -16.97 -0.54 -11.11
C THR A 228 -18.13 -1.44 -10.68
N GLY A 229 -17.91 -2.75 -10.60
CA GLY A 229 -18.92 -3.73 -10.21
C GLY A 229 -19.01 -3.98 -8.69
N CYS A 230 -18.14 -3.39 -7.89
CA CYS A 230 -18.17 -3.56 -6.44
C CYS A 230 -19.31 -2.72 -5.81
N ASP A 231 -19.97 -3.29 -4.79
CA ASP A 231 -21.04 -2.61 -4.01
C ASP A 231 -20.43 -1.69 -2.92
N LYS A 232 -19.45 -0.85 -3.32
CA LYS A 232 -18.76 0.04 -2.38
C LYS A 232 -18.74 1.47 -2.91
N PRO A 233 -18.60 2.48 -2.04
CA PRO A 233 -18.33 3.84 -2.47
C PRO A 233 -17.19 3.87 -3.49
N LEU A 234 -17.44 4.44 -4.65
CA LEU A 234 -16.51 4.47 -5.77
C LEU A 234 -16.29 5.91 -6.24
N LEU A 235 -15.03 6.33 -6.25
CA LEU A 235 -14.61 7.55 -6.93
C LEU A 235 -14.00 7.18 -8.28
N GLY A 236 -14.60 7.63 -9.37
CA GLY A 236 -14.07 7.51 -10.73
C GLY A 236 -12.77 8.31 -10.92
N PHE A 237 -12.07 8.02 -12.01
CA PHE A 237 -10.82 8.72 -12.35
C PHE A 237 -11.01 10.26 -12.32
N LYS A 238 -10.00 10.91 -11.78
CA LYS A 238 -9.86 12.37 -11.74
C LYS A 238 -8.52 12.78 -12.32
N ASP A 239 -8.54 13.80 -13.15
CA ASP A 239 -7.35 14.37 -13.75
C ASP A 239 -6.45 15.11 -12.74
N GLU A 240 -5.29 15.55 -13.22
CA GLU A 240 -4.29 16.23 -12.39
C GLU A 240 -4.81 17.53 -11.76
N GLU A 241 -5.76 18.21 -12.35
CA GLU A 241 -6.29 19.48 -11.87
C GLU A 241 -7.34 19.28 -10.75
N THR A 242 -8.08 18.18 -10.78
CA THR A 242 -9.26 17.96 -9.94
C THR A 242 -9.11 16.91 -8.84
N TYR A 243 -8.13 16.01 -8.92
CA TYR A 243 -8.06 14.86 -8.01
C TYR A 243 -7.83 15.23 -6.54
N LEU A 244 -7.07 16.29 -6.26
CA LEU A 244 -6.77 16.66 -4.86
C LEU A 244 -8.04 17.04 -4.08
N ASP A 245 -8.91 17.83 -4.69
CA ASP A 245 -10.18 18.22 -4.08
C ASP A 245 -11.13 17.04 -4.00
N ALA A 246 -11.28 16.30 -5.12
CA ALA A 246 -12.15 15.14 -5.18
C ALA A 246 -11.79 14.05 -4.14
N TYR A 247 -10.50 13.77 -3.94
CA TYR A 247 -10.05 12.79 -2.93
C TYR A 247 -10.28 13.31 -1.51
N SER A 248 -10.04 14.61 -1.27
CA SER A 248 -10.30 15.23 0.02
C SER A 248 -11.79 15.16 0.40
N ASP A 249 -12.67 15.47 -0.54
CA ASP A 249 -14.11 15.39 -0.35
C ASP A 249 -14.55 13.95 -0.11
N PHE A 250 -14.03 13.00 -0.89
CA PHE A 250 -14.32 11.58 -0.75
C PHE A 250 -13.93 11.05 0.63
N TYR A 251 -12.75 11.40 1.16
CA TYR A 251 -12.38 11.04 2.53
C TYR A 251 -13.34 11.64 3.56
N THR A 252 -13.78 12.88 3.36
CA THR A 252 -14.72 13.54 4.27
C THR A 252 -16.07 12.82 4.27
N GLU A 253 -16.58 12.45 3.12
CA GLU A 253 -17.82 11.70 2.96
C GLU A 253 -17.75 10.32 3.66
N LEU A 254 -16.67 9.57 3.44
CA LEU A 254 -16.47 8.26 4.07
C LEU A 254 -16.43 8.34 5.60
N LEU A 255 -15.84 9.39 6.15
CA LEU A 255 -15.76 9.58 7.59
C LEU A 255 -17.09 10.08 8.20
N ALA A 256 -17.91 10.80 7.40
CA ALA A 256 -19.22 11.29 7.84
C ALA A 256 -20.27 10.18 7.98
N GLU A 257 -20.18 9.11 7.17
CA GLU A 257 -21.10 7.97 7.23
C GLU A 257 -21.12 7.30 8.61
N ASP A 258 -19.97 7.22 9.30
CA ASP A 258 -19.88 6.61 10.63
C ASP A 258 -20.52 7.48 11.73
N SER A 259 -20.56 8.80 11.56
CA SER A 259 -21.15 9.70 12.54
C SER A 259 -22.68 9.63 12.58
N VAL A 260 -23.30 9.24 11.46
CA VAL A 260 -24.76 9.09 11.34
C VAL A 260 -25.26 7.76 11.91
N LEU A 261 -24.39 6.75 12.01
CA LEU A 261 -24.74 5.44 12.58
C LEU A 261 -24.50 5.34 14.09
N ALA A 262 -23.89 6.37 14.71
CA ALA A 262 -23.56 6.42 16.13
C ALA A 262 -24.60 7.20 16.97
N ASP A 263 -25.60 7.85 16.33
CA ASP A 263 -26.75 8.51 16.94
C ASP A 263 -28.01 7.61 16.86
#